data_9bf42fd54aa49598055ac95acc9fd043
#
_entry.id   9bf42fd54aa49598055ac95acc9fd043
#
_cell.length_a   1.000
_cell.length_b   1.000
_cell.length_c   1.000
_cell.angle_alpha   90.00
_cell.angle_beta   90.00
_cell.angle_gamma   90.00
#
_symmetry.space_group_name_H-M   'P 1'
#
loop_
_entity.id
_entity.type
_entity.pdbx_description
1 polymer ?
#
loop_
_entity_poly.entity_id
_entity_poly.type
_entity_poly.pdbx_seq_one_letter_code
_entity_poly.pdbx_strand_id
1 'polypeptide(L)'
;MRYPIWRLGVFIAVAVWQLFWLYEAWSSVLGPDPGKVLVDRLGLGALVLLLITLGMTPLQKLSGWAGWIAVRRQLGLWCFTYVVLHLAAYCVFVLGLDWSQLGVELRKRPYIIVGALGFLSLLVLAVTSNRYSQRRLGSRWKKLHRLVYVILGLGLLHMLWIVRADLKEWAVYASIGVLLLALRIPPVMRRIPRLIAKKAPSATKA
;
A
#
# COMPACT_ATOMS: atom_id res chain seq x y z
N MET A 1 2.25 -23.30 -8.86
CA MET A 1 1.74 -22.10 -8.16
C MET A 1 0.21 -22.04 -8.25
N ARG A 2 -0.51 -21.74 -7.15
CA ARG A 2 -1.98 -21.57 -7.22
C ARG A 2 -2.30 -20.22 -7.91
N TYR A 3 -3.25 -20.20 -8.86
CA TYR A 3 -3.73 -19.01 -9.58
C TYR A 3 -2.68 -18.25 -10.41
N PRO A 4 -1.95 -18.89 -11.34
CA PRO A 4 -0.88 -18.22 -12.09
C PRO A 4 -1.39 -17.08 -12.99
N ILE A 5 -2.49 -17.28 -13.71
CA ILE A 5 -3.10 -16.28 -14.60
C ILE A 5 -3.57 -15.05 -13.81
N TRP A 6 -4.24 -15.26 -12.67
CA TRP A 6 -4.67 -14.18 -11.79
C TRP A 6 -3.51 -13.34 -11.28
N ARG A 7 -2.42 -14.00 -10.86
CA ARG A 7 -1.21 -13.32 -10.38
C ARG A 7 -0.52 -12.54 -11.50
N LEU A 8 -0.48 -13.09 -12.70
CA LEU A 8 0.07 -12.41 -13.87
C LEU A 8 -0.79 -11.19 -14.23
N GLY A 9 -2.11 -11.33 -14.26
CA GLY A 9 -3.03 -10.23 -14.53
C GLY A 9 -2.87 -9.06 -13.54
N VAL A 10 -2.81 -9.36 -12.24
CA VAL A 10 -2.56 -8.33 -11.21
C VAL A 10 -1.17 -7.70 -11.37
N PHE A 11 -0.14 -8.50 -11.72
CA PHE A 11 1.20 -7.97 -11.98
C PHE A 11 1.20 -6.97 -13.15
N ILE A 12 0.62 -7.37 -14.27
CA ILE A 12 0.55 -6.55 -15.48
C ILE A 12 -0.25 -5.27 -15.20
N ALA A 13 -1.41 -5.37 -14.55
CA ALA A 13 -2.25 -4.21 -14.26
C ALA A 13 -1.51 -3.16 -13.41
N VAL A 14 -0.81 -3.58 -12.35
CA VAL A 14 -0.05 -2.64 -11.51
C VAL A 14 1.18 -2.10 -12.23
N ALA A 15 1.89 -2.93 -13.02
CA ALA A 15 3.06 -2.52 -13.78
C ALA A 15 2.70 -1.51 -14.90
N VAL A 16 1.64 -1.79 -15.67
CA VAL A 16 1.17 -0.90 -16.73
C VAL A 16 0.78 0.47 -16.19
N TRP A 17 0.06 0.50 -15.05
CA TRP A 17 -0.34 1.75 -14.41
C TRP A 17 0.86 2.60 -13.98
N GLN A 18 1.88 1.96 -13.42
CA GLN A 18 3.13 2.62 -13.04
C GLN A 18 3.91 3.14 -14.27
N LEU A 19 4.05 2.31 -15.29
CA LEU A 19 4.76 2.67 -16.53
C LEU A 19 4.05 3.82 -17.25
N PHE A 20 2.71 3.83 -17.22
CA PHE A 20 1.92 4.93 -17.77
C PHE A 20 2.24 6.27 -17.10
N TRP A 21 2.31 6.33 -15.77
CA TRP A 21 2.69 7.56 -15.05
C TRP A 21 4.13 8.01 -15.32
N LEU A 22 5.06 7.07 -15.46
CA LEU A 22 6.44 7.39 -15.83
C LEU A 22 6.52 7.93 -17.27
N TYR A 23 5.73 7.36 -18.17
CA TYR A 23 5.63 7.85 -19.56
C TYR A 23 5.03 9.26 -19.62
N GLU A 24 3.95 9.55 -18.89
CA GLU A 24 3.38 10.90 -18.82
C GLU A 24 4.37 11.93 -18.27
N ALA A 25 5.17 11.54 -17.27
CA ALA A 25 6.21 12.40 -16.73
C ALA A 25 7.32 12.68 -17.75
N TRP A 26 7.71 11.65 -18.52
CA TRP A 26 8.72 11.79 -19.58
C TRP A 26 8.23 12.65 -20.74
N SER A 27 6.98 12.48 -21.15
CA SER A 27 6.39 13.19 -22.29
C SER A 27 5.97 14.64 -21.96
N SER A 28 6.27 15.13 -20.78
CA SER A 28 5.94 16.50 -20.31
C SER A 28 4.44 16.86 -20.36
N VAL A 29 3.55 15.88 -20.39
CA VAL A 29 2.09 16.06 -20.40
C VAL A 29 1.55 16.50 -19.02
N LEU A 30 2.35 16.35 -17.96
CA LEU A 30 1.92 16.60 -16.57
C LEU A 30 1.89 18.09 -16.16
N GLY A 31 2.04 19.02 -17.10
CA GLY A 31 1.99 20.45 -16.83
C GLY A 31 3.33 21.05 -16.40
N PRO A 32 3.31 22.21 -15.71
CA PRO A 32 4.52 23.02 -15.46
C PRO A 32 5.51 22.38 -14.46
N ASP A 33 5.06 21.47 -13.60
CA ASP A 33 5.92 20.78 -12.63
C ASP A 33 5.66 19.25 -12.68
N PRO A 34 6.15 18.58 -13.74
CA PRO A 34 5.92 17.14 -13.93
C PRO A 34 6.55 16.30 -12.82
N GLY A 35 7.67 16.75 -12.24
CA GLY A 35 8.36 16.07 -11.16
C GLY A 35 7.53 15.99 -9.90
N LYS A 36 6.95 17.12 -9.47
CA LYS A 36 6.07 17.16 -8.31
C LYS A 36 4.83 16.29 -8.49
N VAL A 37 4.19 16.37 -9.66
CA VAL A 37 3.00 15.55 -9.98
C VAL A 37 3.35 14.06 -9.94
N LEU A 38 4.52 13.66 -10.44
CA LEU A 38 4.98 12.26 -10.38
C LEU A 38 5.20 11.81 -8.94
N VAL A 39 5.84 12.64 -8.11
CA VAL A 39 6.03 12.35 -6.66
C VAL A 39 4.68 12.11 -6.00
N ASP A 40 3.72 13.01 -6.19
CA ASP A 40 2.39 12.94 -5.57
C ASP A 40 1.64 11.67 -6.03
N ARG A 41 1.64 11.36 -7.32
CA ARG A 41 1.00 10.15 -7.89
C ARG A 41 1.60 8.85 -7.37
N LEU A 42 2.94 8.75 -7.30
CA LEU A 42 3.62 7.56 -6.80
C LEU A 42 3.35 7.34 -5.31
N GLY A 43 3.34 8.42 -4.52
CA GLY A 43 3.00 8.37 -3.10
C GLY A 43 1.56 7.90 -2.86
N LEU A 44 0.61 8.49 -3.61
CA LEU A 44 -0.80 8.11 -3.56
C LEU A 44 -1.01 6.65 -4.02
N GLY A 45 -0.37 6.26 -5.12
CA GLY A 45 -0.42 4.88 -5.63
C GLY A 45 0.10 3.87 -4.61
N ALA A 46 1.16 4.20 -3.87
CA ALA A 46 1.68 3.37 -2.80
C ALA A 46 0.66 3.20 -1.66
N LEU A 47 -0.01 4.28 -1.23
CA LEU A 47 -1.06 4.24 -0.21
C LEU A 47 -2.24 3.39 -0.66
N VAL A 48 -2.70 3.55 -1.90
CA VAL A 48 -3.79 2.76 -2.49
C VAL A 48 -3.42 1.28 -2.52
N LEU A 49 -2.20 0.92 -2.98
CA LEU A 49 -1.73 -0.47 -2.98
C LEU A 49 -1.62 -1.06 -1.57
N LEU A 50 -1.24 -0.25 -0.58
CA LEU A 50 -1.23 -0.65 0.83
C LEU A 50 -2.65 -0.99 1.31
N LEU A 51 -3.63 -0.12 1.05
CA LEU A 51 -5.03 -0.33 1.40
C LEU A 51 -5.60 -1.57 0.69
N ILE A 52 -5.35 -1.74 -0.61
CA ILE A 52 -5.73 -2.94 -1.36
C ILE A 52 -5.12 -4.19 -0.72
N THR A 53 -3.82 -4.17 -0.40
CA THR A 53 -3.12 -5.28 0.28
C THR A 53 -3.78 -5.64 1.62
N LEU A 54 -4.21 -4.63 2.37
CA LEU A 54 -4.96 -4.82 3.62
C LEU A 54 -6.37 -5.35 3.35
N GLY A 55 -7.02 -4.96 2.27
CA GLY A 55 -8.34 -5.44 1.85
C GLY A 55 -8.39 -6.92 1.45
N MET A 56 -7.27 -7.52 1.02
CA MET A 56 -7.24 -8.91 0.55
C MET A 56 -7.75 -9.94 1.58
N THR A 57 -7.50 -9.70 2.87
CA THR A 57 -7.96 -10.62 3.93
C THR A 57 -9.47 -10.53 4.18
N PRO A 58 -10.07 -9.33 4.35
CA PRO A 58 -11.53 -9.20 4.38
C PRO A 58 -12.21 -9.78 3.14
N LEU A 59 -11.72 -9.45 1.95
CA LEU A 59 -12.27 -9.95 0.68
C LEU A 59 -12.27 -11.48 0.59
N GLN A 60 -11.17 -12.13 1.00
CA GLN A 60 -11.11 -13.59 1.05
C GLN A 60 -12.13 -14.17 2.01
N LYS A 61 -12.35 -13.54 3.18
CA LYS A 61 -13.33 -14.03 4.15
C LYS A 61 -14.78 -13.80 3.70
N LEU A 62 -15.03 -12.73 2.97
CA LEU A 62 -16.35 -12.39 2.43
C LEU A 62 -16.73 -13.29 1.25
N SER A 63 -15.81 -13.50 0.31
CA SER A 63 -16.06 -14.23 -0.93
C SER A 63 -15.76 -15.73 -0.84
N GLY A 64 -14.97 -16.17 0.16
CA GLY A 64 -14.43 -17.53 0.25
C GLY A 64 -13.31 -17.84 -0.74
N TRP A 65 -13.01 -16.93 -1.69
CA TRP A 65 -12.06 -17.18 -2.76
C TRP A 65 -10.60 -16.96 -2.34
N ALA A 66 -9.78 -18.00 -2.41
CA ALA A 66 -8.39 -17.95 -1.98
C ALA A 66 -7.47 -17.17 -2.92
N GLY A 67 -7.92 -16.80 -4.11
CA GLY A 67 -7.19 -15.97 -5.07
C GLY A 67 -6.76 -14.61 -4.51
N TRP A 68 -7.57 -14.02 -3.61
CA TRP A 68 -7.23 -12.75 -2.95
C TRP A 68 -5.94 -12.84 -2.12
N ILE A 69 -5.78 -13.90 -1.36
CA ILE A 69 -4.55 -14.09 -0.55
C ILE A 69 -3.34 -14.45 -1.41
N ALA A 70 -3.57 -15.10 -2.56
CA ALA A 70 -2.48 -15.46 -3.47
C ALA A 70 -1.71 -14.24 -4.02
N VAL A 71 -2.38 -13.10 -4.22
CA VAL A 71 -1.79 -11.85 -4.73
C VAL A 71 -1.34 -10.88 -3.64
N ARG A 72 -1.74 -11.09 -2.37
CA ARG A 72 -1.46 -10.17 -1.26
C ARG A 72 0.03 -9.82 -1.12
N ARG A 73 0.92 -10.84 -1.18
CA ARG A 73 2.37 -10.63 -1.10
C ARG A 73 2.88 -9.79 -2.27
N GLN A 74 2.39 -10.08 -3.46
CA GLN A 74 2.76 -9.38 -4.69
C GLN A 74 2.37 -7.91 -4.63
N LEU A 75 1.14 -7.61 -4.20
CA LEU A 75 0.67 -6.23 -4.01
C LEU A 75 1.48 -5.48 -2.95
N GLY A 76 1.87 -6.14 -1.85
CA GLY A 76 2.75 -5.53 -0.85
C GLY A 76 4.15 -5.21 -1.38
N LEU A 77 4.71 -6.06 -2.26
CA LEU A 77 5.99 -5.78 -2.91
C LEU A 77 5.85 -4.65 -3.96
N TRP A 78 4.75 -4.59 -4.69
CA TRP A 78 4.46 -3.46 -5.56
C TRP A 78 4.30 -2.13 -4.79
N CYS A 79 3.62 -2.16 -3.63
CA CYS A 79 3.56 -1.00 -2.75
C CYS A 79 4.98 -0.52 -2.39
N PHE A 80 5.88 -1.42 -2.04
CA PHE A 80 7.29 -1.08 -1.77
C PHE A 80 7.98 -0.48 -3.01
N THR A 81 7.78 -1.05 -4.20
CA THR A 81 8.33 -0.51 -5.45
C THR A 81 7.86 0.92 -5.71
N TYR A 82 6.57 1.21 -5.51
CA TYR A 82 6.02 2.55 -5.64
C TYR A 82 6.64 3.55 -4.65
N VAL A 83 6.87 3.12 -3.40
CA VAL A 83 7.54 3.98 -2.40
C VAL A 83 9.00 4.23 -2.75
N VAL A 84 9.72 3.23 -3.30
CA VAL A 84 11.10 3.40 -3.78
C VAL A 84 11.14 4.44 -4.92
N LEU A 85 10.23 4.34 -5.87
CA LEU A 85 10.16 5.30 -6.98
C LEU A 85 9.70 6.69 -6.53
N HIS A 86 8.77 6.77 -5.57
CA HIS A 86 8.37 8.02 -4.92
C HIS A 86 9.58 8.72 -4.28
N LEU A 87 10.39 7.98 -3.52
CA LEU A 87 11.61 8.50 -2.91
C LEU A 87 12.64 8.92 -3.97
N ALA A 88 12.83 8.11 -5.01
CA ALA A 88 13.73 8.44 -6.11
C ALA A 88 13.27 9.71 -6.85
N ALA A 89 11.99 9.82 -7.16
CA ALA A 89 11.42 11.01 -7.79
C ALA A 89 11.58 12.25 -6.89
N TYR A 90 11.38 12.12 -5.57
CA TYR A 90 11.64 13.20 -4.63
C TYR A 90 13.10 13.64 -4.66
N CYS A 91 14.05 12.71 -4.62
CA CYS A 91 15.49 13.03 -4.65
C CYS A 91 15.89 13.74 -5.95
N VAL A 92 15.32 13.31 -7.08
CA VAL A 92 15.69 13.88 -8.39
C VAL A 92 15.00 15.22 -8.64
N PHE A 93 13.68 15.28 -8.45
CA PHE A 93 12.90 16.43 -8.92
C PHE A 93 12.64 17.49 -7.85
N VAL A 94 12.60 17.12 -6.57
CA VAL A 94 12.32 18.06 -5.48
C VAL A 94 13.60 18.49 -4.77
N LEU A 95 14.49 17.53 -4.45
CA LEU A 95 15.77 17.80 -3.83
C LEU A 95 16.85 18.26 -4.83
N GLY A 96 16.66 17.96 -6.15
CA GLY A 96 17.62 18.28 -7.21
C GLY A 96 18.97 17.55 -7.06
N LEU A 97 18.99 16.41 -6.34
CA LEU A 97 20.19 15.65 -5.96
C LEU A 97 21.19 16.46 -5.11
N ASP A 98 20.79 17.61 -4.57
CA ASP A 98 21.61 18.41 -3.66
C ASP A 98 21.49 17.90 -2.22
N TRP A 99 22.33 16.96 -1.86
CA TRP A 99 22.36 16.34 -0.53
C TRP A 99 22.70 17.32 0.60
N SER A 100 23.32 18.47 0.27
CA SER A 100 23.60 19.51 1.26
C SER A 100 22.32 20.14 1.83
N GLN A 101 21.26 20.19 1.03
CA GLN A 101 19.96 20.71 1.43
C GLN A 101 19.15 19.76 2.29
N LEU A 102 19.50 18.46 2.32
CA LEU A 102 18.69 17.43 3.01
C LEU A 102 18.48 17.78 4.50
N GLY A 103 19.51 18.25 5.18
CA GLY A 103 19.39 18.65 6.60
C GLY A 103 18.48 19.85 6.84
N VAL A 104 18.40 20.77 5.87
CA VAL A 104 17.50 21.93 5.89
C VAL A 104 16.06 21.48 5.63
N GLU A 105 15.88 20.63 4.63
CA GLU A 105 14.56 20.06 4.26
C GLU A 105 13.96 19.24 5.41
N LEU A 106 14.74 18.39 6.07
CA LEU A 106 14.27 17.62 7.22
C LEU A 106 13.80 18.49 8.39
N ARG A 107 14.45 19.64 8.62
CA ARG A 107 14.07 20.59 9.67
C ARG A 107 12.81 21.38 9.30
N LYS A 108 12.71 21.83 8.04
CA LYS A 108 11.58 22.63 7.57
C LYS A 108 10.32 21.80 7.29
N ARG A 109 10.49 20.52 6.95
CA ARG A 109 9.41 19.62 6.48
C ARG A 109 9.40 18.31 7.26
N PRO A 110 8.89 18.31 8.51
CA PRO A 110 8.93 17.12 9.38
C PRO A 110 8.16 15.92 8.81
N TYR A 111 7.24 16.13 7.85
CA TYR A 111 6.58 15.04 7.14
C TYR A 111 7.55 14.14 6.38
N ILE A 112 8.73 14.65 5.96
CA ILE A 112 9.77 13.84 5.29
C ILE A 112 10.30 12.78 6.27
N ILE A 113 10.48 13.12 7.55
CA ILE A 113 10.92 12.18 8.59
C ILE A 113 9.88 11.06 8.76
N VAL A 114 8.60 11.42 8.79
CA VAL A 114 7.50 10.43 8.90
C VAL A 114 7.48 9.51 7.68
N GLY A 115 7.66 10.08 6.47
CA GLY A 115 7.78 9.29 5.24
C GLY A 115 8.98 8.35 5.26
N ALA A 116 10.14 8.81 5.73
CA ALA A 116 11.35 8.00 5.87
C ALA A 116 11.16 6.83 6.85
N LEU A 117 10.51 7.06 7.99
CA LEU A 117 10.15 6.00 8.95
C LEU A 117 9.20 4.97 8.32
N GLY A 118 8.22 5.43 7.54
CA GLY A 118 7.32 4.57 6.76
C GLY A 118 8.09 3.73 5.74
N PHE A 119 9.00 4.35 4.97
CA PHE A 119 9.86 3.67 4.02
C PHE A 119 10.73 2.59 4.68
N LEU A 120 11.46 2.93 5.75
CA LEU A 120 12.32 1.98 6.46
C LEU A 120 11.51 0.80 7.03
N SER A 121 10.34 1.07 7.58
CA SER A 121 9.43 0.03 8.06
C SER A 121 8.97 -0.89 6.92
N LEU A 122 8.63 -0.32 5.77
CA LEU A 122 8.20 -1.08 4.59
C LEU A 122 9.36 -1.86 3.96
N LEU A 123 10.59 -1.32 3.97
CA LEU A 123 11.81 -2.01 3.55
C LEU A 123 12.03 -3.29 4.37
N VAL A 124 11.91 -3.22 5.70
CA VAL A 124 12.00 -4.40 6.57
C VAL A 124 10.96 -5.45 6.19
N LEU A 125 9.72 -5.05 5.91
CA LEU A 125 8.68 -5.97 5.46
C LEU A 125 8.99 -6.58 4.08
N ALA A 126 9.50 -5.78 3.14
CA ALA A 126 9.84 -6.24 1.80
C ALA A 126 10.98 -7.26 1.83
N VAL A 127 12.10 -6.96 2.51
CA VAL A 127 13.26 -7.85 2.65
C VAL A 127 12.88 -9.16 3.35
N THR A 128 12.00 -9.12 4.34
CA THR A 128 11.54 -10.31 5.06
C THR A 128 10.37 -11.04 4.39
N SER A 129 9.90 -10.56 3.22
CA SER A 129 8.82 -11.16 2.45
C SER A 129 9.28 -12.32 1.56
N ASN A 130 10.12 -13.22 2.07
CA ASN A 130 10.59 -14.41 1.35
C ASN A 130 10.44 -15.67 2.21
N ARG A 131 10.55 -16.86 1.57
CA ARG A 131 10.39 -18.15 2.26
C ARG A 131 11.49 -18.41 3.28
N TYR A 132 12.72 -17.96 3.02
CA TYR A 132 13.84 -18.11 3.94
C TYR A 132 13.59 -17.36 5.25
N SER A 133 13.25 -16.08 5.16
CA SER A 133 12.91 -15.24 6.32
C SER A 133 11.71 -15.78 7.11
N GLN A 134 10.67 -16.27 6.42
CA GLN A 134 9.52 -16.90 7.07
C GLN A 134 9.91 -18.14 7.90
N ARG A 135 10.78 -19.00 7.35
CA ARG A 135 11.26 -20.19 8.05
C ARG A 135 12.16 -19.82 9.24
N ARG A 136 13.09 -18.86 9.03
CA ARG A 136 14.05 -18.44 10.06
C ARG A 136 13.39 -17.70 11.23
N LEU A 137 12.42 -16.82 10.96
CA LEU A 137 11.72 -16.03 11.97
C LEU A 137 10.53 -16.76 12.61
N GLY A 138 10.00 -17.80 11.98
CA GLY A 138 8.88 -18.58 12.49
C GLY A 138 7.70 -17.72 12.94
N SER A 139 7.27 -17.84 14.20
CA SER A 139 6.16 -17.07 14.76
C SER A 139 6.43 -15.56 14.84
N ARG A 140 7.71 -15.16 14.97
CA ARG A 140 8.13 -13.74 14.99
C ARG A 140 7.86 -13.05 13.67
N TRP A 141 7.88 -13.77 12.54
CA TRP A 141 7.56 -13.23 11.23
C TRP A 141 6.16 -12.59 11.20
N LYS A 142 5.17 -13.27 11.77
CA LYS A 142 3.80 -12.73 11.85
C LYS A 142 3.72 -11.47 12.72
N LYS A 143 4.49 -11.40 13.83
CA LYS A 143 4.57 -10.23 14.69
C LYS A 143 5.20 -9.05 13.96
N LEU A 144 6.33 -9.29 13.25
CA LEU A 144 7.01 -8.27 12.44
C LEU A 144 6.09 -7.70 11.35
N HIS A 145 5.36 -8.56 10.64
CA HIS A 145 4.47 -8.12 9.56
C HIS A 145 3.22 -7.35 10.04
N ARG A 146 3.00 -7.22 11.36
CA ARG A 146 2.02 -6.28 11.93
C ARG A 146 2.46 -4.83 11.80
N LEU A 147 3.74 -4.55 11.55
CA LEU A 147 4.22 -3.20 11.20
C LEU A 147 3.43 -2.58 10.04
N VAL A 148 2.78 -3.37 9.20
CA VAL A 148 1.91 -2.87 8.12
C VAL A 148 0.83 -1.91 8.64
N TYR A 149 0.37 -2.05 9.87
CA TYR A 149 -0.61 -1.15 10.48
C TYR A 149 0.02 0.18 10.91
N VAL A 150 1.25 0.13 11.41
CA VAL A 150 2.04 1.33 11.73
C VAL A 150 2.37 2.08 10.44
N ILE A 151 2.76 1.36 9.38
CA ILE A 151 3.04 1.94 8.06
C ILE A 151 1.81 2.66 7.50
N LEU A 152 0.61 2.09 7.65
CA LEU A 152 -0.62 2.77 7.25
C LEU A 152 -0.81 4.08 8.02
N GLY A 153 -0.62 4.07 9.34
CA GLY A 153 -0.70 5.28 10.17
C GLY A 153 0.33 6.34 9.76
N LEU A 154 1.59 5.92 9.54
CA LEU A 154 2.65 6.82 9.08
C LEU A 154 2.37 7.38 7.68
N GLY A 155 1.87 6.57 6.74
CA GLY A 155 1.49 7.01 5.39
C GLY A 155 0.35 8.03 5.41
N LEU A 156 -0.69 7.78 6.20
CA LEU A 156 -1.80 8.72 6.37
C LEU A 156 -1.35 10.02 7.06
N LEU A 157 -0.48 9.94 8.08
CA LEU A 157 0.07 11.13 8.75
C LEU A 157 0.96 11.93 7.81
N HIS A 158 1.81 11.25 7.01
CA HIS A 158 2.64 11.87 6.00
C HIS A 158 1.81 12.62 4.97
N MET A 159 0.76 11.98 4.43
CA MET A 159 -0.19 12.60 3.50
C MET A 159 -0.91 13.79 4.13
N LEU A 160 -1.39 13.66 5.38
CA LEU A 160 -2.10 14.72 6.09
C LEU A 160 -1.30 16.03 6.17
N TRP A 161 0.00 15.92 6.41
CA TRP A 161 0.88 17.09 6.51
C TRP A 161 1.24 17.71 5.17
N ILE A 162 1.08 16.97 4.07
CA ILE A 162 1.26 17.47 2.70
C ILE A 162 -0.01 18.19 2.23
N VAL A 163 -1.18 17.59 2.45
CA VAL A 163 -2.48 18.08 1.96
C VAL A 163 -3.11 19.06 2.96
N ARG A 164 -2.46 20.21 3.18
CA ARG A 164 -2.87 21.18 4.22
C ARG A 164 -4.22 21.85 3.99
N ALA A 165 -4.68 21.99 2.74
CA ALA A 165 -5.83 22.82 2.39
C ALA A 165 -7.09 22.00 2.04
N ASP A 166 -6.98 20.84 1.42
CA ASP A 166 -8.12 19.98 1.06
C ASP A 166 -8.02 18.60 1.71
N LEU A 167 -8.67 18.48 2.87
CA LEU A 167 -8.68 17.22 3.64
C LEU A 167 -9.66 16.19 3.09
N LYS A 168 -10.43 16.48 2.03
CA LYS A 168 -11.47 15.56 1.52
C LYS A 168 -10.86 14.25 1.02
N GLU A 169 -9.83 14.36 0.19
CA GLU A 169 -9.14 13.18 -0.34
C GLU A 169 -8.50 12.36 0.77
N TRP A 170 -7.79 13.03 1.69
CA TRP A 170 -7.22 12.37 2.86
C TRP A 170 -8.28 11.64 3.70
N ALA A 171 -9.41 12.27 3.96
CA ALA A 171 -10.49 11.71 4.76
C ALA A 171 -11.06 10.43 4.14
N VAL A 172 -11.15 10.35 2.80
CA VAL A 172 -11.56 9.14 2.09
C VAL A 172 -10.59 7.99 2.38
N TYR A 173 -9.29 8.18 2.19
CA TYR A 173 -8.30 7.13 2.43
C TYR A 173 -8.20 6.76 3.90
N ALA A 174 -8.28 7.72 4.81
CA ALA A 174 -8.30 7.48 6.25
C ALA A 174 -9.54 6.66 6.65
N SER A 175 -10.72 6.99 6.13
CA SER A 175 -11.96 6.25 6.39
C SER A 175 -11.87 4.80 5.89
N ILE A 176 -11.33 4.58 4.69
CA ILE A 176 -11.07 3.23 4.16
C ILE A 176 -10.10 2.49 5.07
N GLY A 177 -9.01 3.14 5.49
CA GLY A 177 -8.03 2.56 6.40
C GLY A 177 -8.65 2.13 7.73
N VAL A 178 -9.43 3.01 8.36
CA VAL A 178 -10.15 2.72 9.62
C VAL A 178 -11.14 1.56 9.42
N LEU A 179 -11.91 1.55 8.33
CA LEU A 179 -12.83 0.47 8.01
C LEU A 179 -12.11 -0.87 7.88
N LEU A 180 -11.00 -0.90 7.12
CA LEU A 180 -10.21 -2.13 6.94
C LEU A 180 -9.59 -2.63 8.24
N LEU A 181 -9.19 -1.73 9.15
CA LEU A 181 -8.72 -2.09 10.49
C LEU A 181 -9.86 -2.60 11.36
N ALA A 182 -11.03 -1.95 11.35
CA ALA A 182 -12.21 -2.38 12.07
C ALA A 182 -12.67 -3.78 11.66
N LEU A 183 -12.65 -4.09 10.36
CA LEU A 183 -12.96 -5.42 9.84
C LEU A 183 -12.00 -6.52 10.32
N ARG A 184 -10.86 -6.17 10.91
CA ARG A 184 -9.88 -7.12 11.47
C ARG A 184 -10.07 -7.40 12.95
N ILE A 185 -10.93 -6.62 13.64
CA ILE A 185 -11.27 -6.83 15.04
C ILE A 185 -12.03 -8.17 15.17
N PRO A 186 -11.63 -9.09 16.06
CA PRO A 186 -12.20 -10.43 16.13
C PRO A 186 -13.73 -10.50 16.21
N PRO A 187 -14.43 -9.70 17.05
CA PRO A 187 -15.90 -9.74 17.12
C PRO A 187 -16.58 -9.33 15.82
N VAL A 188 -16.03 -8.34 15.08
CA VAL A 188 -16.57 -7.89 13.79
C VAL A 188 -16.38 -9.00 12.76
N MET A 189 -15.20 -9.56 12.68
CA MET A 189 -14.84 -10.60 11.73
C MET A 189 -15.61 -11.91 11.93
N ARG A 190 -16.01 -12.25 13.16
CA ARG A 190 -16.81 -13.45 13.45
C ARG A 190 -18.28 -13.32 13.02
N ARG A 191 -18.80 -12.10 12.92
CA ARG A 191 -20.20 -11.86 12.50
C ARG A 191 -20.40 -11.98 10.99
N ILE A 192 -19.38 -11.64 10.19
CA ILE A 192 -19.45 -11.59 8.72
C ILE A 192 -19.76 -12.97 8.08
N PRO A 193 -19.08 -14.09 8.43
CA PRO A 193 -19.38 -15.39 7.83
C PRO A 193 -20.81 -15.87 8.08
N ARG A 194 -21.41 -15.51 9.22
CA ARG A 194 -22.79 -15.87 9.57
C ARG A 194 -23.82 -15.17 8.69
N LEU A 195 -23.52 -13.95 8.26
CA LEU A 195 -24.40 -13.19 7.35
C LEU A 195 -24.38 -13.79 5.93
N ILE A 196 -23.24 -14.31 5.48
CA ILE A 196 -23.09 -14.92 4.15
C ILE A 196 -23.68 -16.33 4.11
N ALA A 197 -23.47 -17.15 5.15
CA ALA A 197 -24.01 -18.49 5.25
C ALA A 197 -25.55 -18.51 5.29
N LYS A 198 -26.18 -17.49 5.86
CA LYS A 198 -27.64 -17.33 5.92
C LYS A 198 -28.26 -17.00 4.56
N LYS A 199 -27.45 -16.59 3.57
CA LYS A 199 -27.90 -16.18 2.23
C LYS A 199 -27.65 -17.24 1.14
N ALA A 200 -27.02 -18.37 1.48
CA ALA A 200 -26.87 -19.49 0.54
C ALA A 200 -28.26 -20.22 0.42
N PRO A 201 -28.82 -20.32 -0.79
CA PRO A 201 -30.05 -21.11 -0.96
C PRO A 201 -29.76 -22.55 -0.57
N SER A 202 -30.63 -23.13 0.24
CA SER A 202 -30.61 -24.57 0.54
C SER A 202 -30.63 -25.33 -0.77
N ALA A 203 -29.54 -26.01 -1.13
CA ALA A 203 -29.55 -26.95 -2.24
C ALA A 203 -30.60 -28.02 -1.91
N THR A 204 -31.75 -27.92 -2.55
CA THR A 204 -32.82 -28.92 -2.52
C THR A 204 -32.17 -30.21 -2.99
N LYS A 205 -32.09 -31.18 -2.08
CA LYS A 205 -31.73 -32.54 -2.42
C LYS A 205 -32.87 -33.07 -3.34
N ALA A 206 -32.56 -33.27 -4.61
CA ALA A 206 -33.29 -34.12 -5.52
C ALA A 206 -32.62 -35.48 -5.58
#